data_bfc6e36a164466b0a95cb9f0da584a67
#
_entry.id   bfc6e36a164466b0a95cb9f0da584a67
#
_cell.length_a   1.000
_cell.length_b   1.000
_cell.length_c   1.000
_cell.angle_alpha   90.00
_cell.angle_beta   90.00
_cell.angle_gamma   90.00
#
_symmetry.space_group_name_H-M   'P 1'
#
loop_
_entity.id
_entity.type
_entity.pdbx_description
1 polymer ?
#
loop_
_entity_poly.entity_id
_entity_poly.type
_entity_poly.pdbx_seq_one_letter_code
_entity_poly.pdbx_strand_id
1 'polypeptide(L)'
;ASVSMLLGIEKARGKDFIKNWIAIIGDSTFVHSGITGLVDMVYNNSSATVLILDNSTTGMTGHQDNPTTGKTLKGNKAPVLNLVELCKAIGVKNVCVVDPFEQEDVEKVLYEQTQADCLSVIIASRPCELLDKKRPRVAYIVDPMSCIQCELCLEMGCPAISKVNGEIVINDNLCADCGLCLELCRVNAIKKKEDFLL
;
A
#
# COMPACT_ATOMS: atom_id res chain seq x y z
N ALA A 1 1.86 12.33 -11.90
CA ALA A 1 0.61 12.95 -12.39
C ALA A 1 -0.46 13.04 -11.30
N SER A 2 -0.73 11.97 -10.52
CA SER A 2 -1.82 11.93 -9.52
C SER A 2 -1.79 13.13 -8.54
N VAL A 3 -0.62 13.46 -7.98
CA VAL A 3 -0.43 14.55 -7.00
C VAL A 3 -0.84 15.90 -7.59
N SER A 4 -0.25 16.30 -8.71
CA SER A 4 -0.57 17.61 -9.36
C SER A 4 -2.00 17.64 -9.93
N MET A 5 -2.53 16.48 -10.37
CA MET A 5 -3.91 16.40 -10.84
C MET A 5 -4.89 16.68 -9.71
N LEU A 6 -4.67 16.09 -8.53
CA LEU A 6 -5.56 16.30 -7.38
C LEU A 6 -5.56 17.77 -6.94
N LEU A 7 -4.37 18.44 -6.93
CA LEU A 7 -4.30 19.88 -6.70
C LEU A 7 -5.12 20.66 -7.74
N GLY A 8 -4.96 20.33 -9.03
CA GLY A 8 -5.74 20.97 -10.10
C GLY A 8 -7.25 20.82 -9.92
N ILE A 9 -7.71 19.63 -9.51
CA ILE A 9 -9.12 19.35 -9.20
C ILE A 9 -9.59 20.19 -8.01
N GLU A 10 -8.78 20.27 -6.93
CA GLU A 10 -9.08 21.10 -5.77
C GLU A 10 -9.25 22.57 -6.16
N LYS A 11 -8.33 23.11 -6.98
CA LYS A 11 -8.42 24.52 -7.44
C LYS A 11 -9.65 24.77 -8.33
N ALA A 12 -10.03 23.80 -9.15
CA ALA A 12 -11.17 23.92 -10.04
C ALA A 12 -12.52 23.70 -9.36
N ARG A 13 -12.60 22.83 -8.35
CA ARG A 13 -13.87 22.35 -7.76
C ARG A 13 -14.04 22.69 -6.28
N GLY A 14 -12.97 23.18 -5.63
CA GLY A 14 -12.96 23.52 -4.21
C GLY A 14 -12.57 22.35 -3.29
N LYS A 15 -12.24 22.72 -2.05
CA LYS A 15 -11.76 21.78 -1.02
C LYS A 15 -12.80 20.72 -0.65
N ASP A 16 -14.06 21.10 -0.55
CA ASP A 16 -15.13 20.15 -0.20
C ASP A 16 -15.34 19.06 -1.25
N PHE A 17 -15.05 19.36 -2.50
CA PHE A 17 -15.19 18.39 -3.58
C PHE A 17 -14.15 17.27 -3.48
N ILE A 18 -12.94 17.58 -3.00
CA ILE A 18 -11.85 16.61 -2.90
C ILE A 18 -11.80 15.85 -1.57
N LYS A 19 -12.69 16.16 -0.62
CA LYS A 19 -12.87 15.30 0.56
C LYS A 19 -13.13 13.87 0.07
N ASN A 20 -12.46 12.90 0.61
CA ASN A 20 -12.46 11.50 0.16
C ASN A 20 -11.71 11.21 -1.16
N TRP A 21 -10.98 12.18 -1.71
CA TRP A 21 -10.08 11.93 -2.83
C TRP A 21 -8.64 11.80 -2.35
N ILE A 22 -7.94 10.82 -2.88
CA ILE A 22 -6.55 10.53 -2.49
C ILE A 22 -5.69 10.45 -3.75
N ALA A 23 -4.57 11.17 -3.75
CA ALA A 23 -3.55 10.99 -4.78
C ALA A 23 -2.61 9.86 -4.36
N ILE A 24 -2.57 8.77 -5.13
CA ILE A 24 -1.72 7.61 -4.84
C ILE A 24 -0.47 7.67 -5.72
N ILE A 25 0.70 7.37 -5.11
CA ILE A 25 1.99 7.34 -5.80
C ILE A 25 2.93 6.34 -5.11
N GLY A 26 3.72 5.57 -5.87
CA GLY A 26 4.76 4.69 -5.32
C GLY A 26 5.99 5.48 -4.87
N ASP A 27 6.76 4.93 -3.92
CA ASP A 27 7.97 5.48 -3.32
C ASP A 27 9.00 5.95 -4.36
N SER A 28 9.39 5.08 -5.25
CA SER A 28 10.34 5.38 -6.34
C SER A 28 9.83 6.49 -7.25
N THR A 29 8.55 6.44 -7.65
CA THR A 29 7.94 7.46 -8.50
C THR A 29 7.81 8.80 -7.77
N PHE A 30 7.53 8.77 -6.47
CA PHE A 30 7.48 9.97 -5.64
C PHE A 30 8.84 10.67 -5.61
N VAL A 31 9.92 9.95 -5.33
CA VAL A 31 11.28 10.51 -5.27
C VAL A 31 11.72 11.07 -6.63
N HIS A 32 11.41 10.37 -7.70
CA HIS A 32 11.87 10.72 -9.04
C HIS A 32 11.03 11.86 -9.68
N SER A 33 9.71 11.97 -9.39
CA SER A 33 8.86 12.99 -10.05
C SER A 33 7.68 13.51 -9.21
N GLY A 34 7.42 12.95 -8.02
CA GLY A 34 6.30 13.35 -7.17
C GLY A 34 6.59 14.54 -6.27
N ILE A 35 7.86 14.76 -5.91
CA ILE A 35 8.31 15.82 -4.98
C ILE A 35 7.85 17.20 -5.44
N THR A 36 8.00 17.50 -6.72
CA THR A 36 7.61 18.80 -7.29
C THR A 36 6.11 19.05 -7.15
N GLY A 37 5.28 18.03 -7.33
CA GLY A 37 3.84 18.13 -7.12
C GLY A 37 3.48 18.38 -5.66
N LEU A 38 4.20 17.77 -4.72
CA LEU A 38 3.99 17.99 -3.28
C LEU A 38 4.41 19.39 -2.85
N VAL A 39 5.54 19.89 -3.38
CA VAL A 39 5.98 21.29 -3.18
C VAL A 39 4.89 22.27 -3.66
N ASP A 40 4.31 22.01 -4.82
CA ASP A 40 3.23 22.84 -5.39
C ASP A 40 1.96 22.80 -4.52
N MET A 41 1.60 21.62 -3.97
CA MET A 41 0.49 21.50 -3.01
C MET A 41 0.72 22.33 -1.75
N VAL A 42 1.93 22.28 -1.17
CA VAL A 42 2.28 23.07 0.02
C VAL A 42 2.21 24.56 -0.31
N TYR A 43 2.84 25.00 -1.40
CA TYR A 43 2.85 26.38 -1.83
C TYR A 43 1.44 26.95 -2.03
N ASN A 44 0.53 26.13 -2.54
CA ASN A 44 -0.86 26.52 -2.82
C ASN A 44 -1.83 26.25 -1.65
N ASN A 45 -1.36 25.92 -0.45
CA ASN A 45 -2.19 25.63 0.73
C ASN A 45 -3.29 24.61 0.43
N SER A 46 -2.92 23.49 -0.19
CA SER A 46 -3.83 22.39 -0.48
C SER A 46 -4.34 21.72 0.81
N SER A 47 -5.55 21.17 0.76
CA SER A 47 -6.12 20.31 1.81
C SER A 47 -6.23 18.84 1.37
N ALA A 48 -5.59 18.49 0.26
CA ALA A 48 -5.64 17.16 -0.30
C ALA A 48 -4.89 16.12 0.53
N THR A 49 -5.22 14.84 0.31
CA THR A 49 -4.50 13.71 0.91
C THR A 49 -3.65 13.01 -0.16
N VAL A 50 -2.38 12.77 0.15
CA VAL A 50 -1.45 12.01 -0.68
C VAL A 50 -1.08 10.73 0.02
N LEU A 51 -1.20 9.59 -0.66
CA LEU A 51 -0.79 8.27 -0.18
C LEU A 51 0.46 7.82 -0.94
N ILE A 52 1.57 7.67 -0.24
CA ILE A 52 2.81 7.13 -0.78
C ILE A 52 2.88 5.64 -0.43
N LEU A 53 2.97 4.79 -1.45
CA LEU A 53 3.13 3.35 -1.29
C LEU A 53 4.64 3.03 -1.27
N ASP A 54 5.19 2.81 -0.08
CA ASP A 54 6.59 2.44 0.11
C ASP A 54 6.71 0.92 0.30
N ASN A 55 7.07 0.23 -0.77
CA ASN A 55 7.31 -1.21 -0.76
C ASN A 55 8.82 -1.56 -0.75
N SER A 56 9.68 -0.59 -0.46
CA SER A 56 11.14 -0.72 -0.41
C SER A 56 11.77 -1.26 -1.70
N THR A 57 11.14 -1.00 -2.84
CA THR A 57 11.66 -1.41 -4.16
C THR A 57 10.93 -0.73 -5.30
N THR A 58 11.55 -0.63 -6.47
CA THR A 58 10.86 -0.27 -7.72
C THR A 58 10.25 -1.53 -8.32
N GLY A 59 9.08 -1.96 -7.81
CA GLY A 59 8.51 -3.29 -8.05
C GLY A 59 8.13 -3.58 -9.50
N MET A 60 7.41 -2.66 -10.17
CA MET A 60 6.82 -2.89 -11.50
C MET A 60 7.84 -3.17 -12.62
N THR A 61 9.06 -2.71 -12.48
CA THR A 61 10.12 -2.84 -13.50
C THR A 61 11.16 -3.91 -13.17
N GLY A 62 10.95 -4.71 -12.12
CA GLY A 62 11.79 -5.86 -11.77
C GLY A 62 12.61 -5.70 -10.49
N HIS A 63 12.09 -4.99 -9.50
CA HIS A 63 12.67 -4.86 -8.17
C HIS A 63 14.04 -4.16 -8.13
N GLN A 64 14.16 -3.03 -8.85
CA GLN A 64 15.35 -2.20 -8.78
C GLN A 64 15.45 -1.44 -7.46
N ASP A 65 16.70 -1.20 -7.03
CA ASP A 65 16.97 -0.26 -5.95
C ASP A 65 16.64 1.17 -6.37
N ASN A 66 16.24 1.98 -5.40
CA ASN A 66 15.95 3.40 -5.56
C ASN A 66 16.50 4.19 -4.34
N PRO A 67 16.44 5.52 -4.29
CA PRO A 67 17.00 6.29 -3.17
C PRO A 67 16.47 5.93 -1.78
N THR A 68 15.31 5.28 -1.66
CA THR A 68 14.76 4.85 -0.36
C THR A 68 15.30 3.48 0.11
N THR A 69 15.98 2.72 -0.76
CA THR A 69 16.44 1.36 -0.45
C THR A 69 17.84 1.29 0.18
N GLY A 70 18.60 2.38 0.12
CA GLY A 70 19.96 2.47 0.71
C GLY A 70 21.04 1.72 -0.07
N LYS A 71 20.84 1.49 -1.36
CA LYS A 71 21.81 0.87 -2.26
C LYS A 71 21.98 1.66 -3.55
N THR A 72 23.21 1.68 -4.06
CA THR A 72 23.50 2.24 -5.39
C THR A 72 23.15 1.22 -6.49
N LEU A 73 23.13 1.68 -7.75
CA LEU A 73 22.94 0.81 -8.91
C LEU A 73 23.96 -0.37 -8.96
N LYS A 74 25.16 -0.20 -8.42
CA LYS A 74 26.18 -1.25 -8.36
C LYS A 74 26.12 -2.11 -7.08
N GLY A 75 25.03 -1.94 -6.26
CA GLY A 75 24.83 -2.70 -5.03
C GLY A 75 25.63 -2.20 -3.81
N ASN A 76 26.39 -1.12 -3.92
CA ASN A 76 27.11 -0.56 -2.79
C ASN A 76 26.15 0.15 -1.83
N LYS A 77 26.50 0.16 -0.52
CA LYS A 77 25.75 0.90 0.49
C LYS A 77 25.67 2.41 0.14
N ALA A 78 24.49 2.97 0.25
CA ALA A 78 24.21 4.39 0.03
C ALA A 78 23.38 4.95 1.18
N PRO A 79 23.34 6.28 1.38
CA PRO A 79 22.38 6.90 2.29
C PRO A 79 20.93 6.55 1.89
N VAL A 80 20.09 6.32 2.90
CA VAL A 80 18.65 6.09 2.71
C VAL A 80 17.93 7.42 2.75
N LEU A 81 17.14 7.72 1.74
CA LEU A 81 16.27 8.88 1.75
C LEU A 81 15.06 8.60 2.65
N ASN A 82 14.93 9.37 3.74
CA ASN A 82 13.81 9.26 4.65
C ASN A 82 12.61 10.05 4.09
N LEU A 83 11.55 9.34 3.70
CA LEU A 83 10.35 9.94 3.11
C LEU A 83 9.60 10.83 4.11
N VAL A 84 9.56 10.48 5.39
CA VAL A 84 8.91 11.29 6.43
C VAL A 84 9.60 12.63 6.58
N GLU A 85 10.92 12.61 6.75
CA GLU A 85 11.71 13.84 6.90
C GLU A 85 11.70 14.68 5.63
N LEU A 86 11.69 14.07 4.46
CA LEU A 86 11.54 14.76 3.19
C LEU A 86 10.20 15.50 3.11
N CYS A 87 9.08 14.84 3.42
CA CYS A 87 7.76 15.46 3.39
C CYS A 87 7.67 16.63 4.39
N LYS A 88 8.21 16.45 5.60
CA LYS A 88 8.28 17.53 6.61
C LYS A 88 9.15 18.69 6.14
N ALA A 89 10.31 18.42 5.53
CA ALA A 89 11.20 19.44 4.99
C ALA A 89 10.57 20.27 3.85
N ILE A 90 9.70 19.66 3.05
CA ILE A 90 8.90 20.34 2.02
C ILE A 90 7.86 21.28 2.67
N GLY A 91 7.46 21.03 3.92
CA GLY A 91 6.51 21.86 4.66
C GLY A 91 5.18 21.18 4.95
N VAL A 92 5.06 19.86 4.71
CA VAL A 92 3.87 19.09 5.11
C VAL A 92 3.85 18.95 6.62
N LYS A 93 2.77 19.41 7.26
CA LYS A 93 2.61 19.35 8.72
C LYS A 93 2.07 18.02 9.19
N ASN A 94 1.24 17.39 8.39
CA ASN A 94 0.52 16.17 8.72
C ASN A 94 1.10 15.00 7.92
N VAL A 95 2.03 14.25 8.53
CA VAL A 95 2.69 13.09 7.92
C VAL A 95 2.49 11.88 8.82
N CYS A 96 1.81 10.86 8.32
CA CYS A 96 1.52 9.62 9.04
C CYS A 96 2.21 8.43 8.35
N VAL A 97 2.64 7.44 9.13
CA VAL A 97 3.17 6.17 8.61
C VAL A 97 2.27 5.05 9.10
N VAL A 98 1.88 4.14 8.21
CA VAL A 98 1.06 2.97 8.52
C VAL A 98 1.67 1.72 7.91
N ASP A 99 1.50 0.57 8.56
CA ASP A 99 1.74 -0.73 7.92
C ASP A 99 0.48 -1.10 7.11
N PRO A 100 0.57 -1.32 5.78
CA PRO A 100 -0.59 -1.67 4.97
C PRO A 100 -1.23 -3.03 5.33
N PHE A 101 -0.62 -3.81 6.20
CA PHE A 101 -1.20 -5.08 6.69
C PHE A 101 -2.05 -4.90 7.95
N GLU A 102 -1.87 -3.83 8.70
CA GLU A 102 -2.72 -3.45 9.83
C GLU A 102 -3.98 -2.71 9.30
N GLN A 103 -4.96 -3.47 8.81
CA GLN A 103 -6.10 -2.93 8.03
C GLN A 103 -6.94 -1.91 8.82
N GLU A 104 -7.19 -2.17 10.09
CA GLU A 104 -7.96 -1.25 10.96
C GLU A 104 -7.24 0.11 11.11
N ASP A 105 -5.92 0.10 11.27
CA ASP A 105 -5.11 1.32 11.37
C ASP A 105 -5.10 2.08 10.04
N VAL A 106 -4.98 1.36 8.92
CA VAL A 106 -5.05 1.97 7.57
C VAL A 106 -6.39 2.65 7.35
N GLU A 107 -7.51 1.97 7.64
CA GLU A 107 -8.86 2.51 7.47
C GLU A 107 -9.04 3.78 8.33
N LYS A 108 -8.66 3.71 9.59
CA LYS A 108 -8.73 4.83 10.52
C LYS A 108 -7.92 6.03 10.02
N VAL A 109 -6.65 5.82 9.66
CA VAL A 109 -5.77 6.90 9.20
C VAL A 109 -6.28 7.48 7.87
N LEU A 110 -6.73 6.66 6.93
CA LEU A 110 -7.32 7.13 5.68
C LEU A 110 -8.54 8.02 5.94
N TYR A 111 -9.44 7.59 6.81
CA TYR A 111 -10.61 8.38 7.16
C TYR A 111 -10.21 9.71 7.82
N GLU A 112 -9.38 9.68 8.85
CA GLU A 112 -8.95 10.89 9.57
C GLU A 112 -8.27 11.89 8.64
N GLN A 113 -7.35 11.42 7.77
CA GLN A 113 -6.56 12.29 6.92
C GLN A 113 -7.36 12.86 5.75
N THR A 114 -8.34 12.13 5.23
CA THR A 114 -9.23 12.65 4.16
C THR A 114 -10.23 13.68 4.67
N GLN A 115 -10.54 13.67 5.97
CA GLN A 115 -11.40 14.68 6.59
C GLN A 115 -10.64 15.91 7.12
N ALA A 116 -9.31 15.88 7.11
CA ALA A 116 -8.50 16.99 7.59
C ALA A 116 -8.60 18.21 6.65
N ASP A 117 -8.63 19.42 7.23
CA ASP A 117 -8.66 20.69 6.47
C ASP A 117 -7.25 21.18 6.04
N CYS A 118 -6.26 20.29 6.04
CA CYS A 118 -4.89 20.58 5.67
C CYS A 118 -4.28 19.47 4.82
N LEU A 119 -3.20 19.81 4.11
CA LEU A 119 -2.45 18.83 3.32
C LEU A 119 -1.91 17.72 4.22
N SER A 120 -2.26 16.49 3.91
CA SER A 120 -1.86 15.29 4.61
C SER A 120 -1.07 14.35 3.69
N VAL A 121 -0.02 13.73 4.23
CA VAL A 121 0.72 12.67 3.55
C VAL A 121 0.68 11.41 4.41
N ILE A 122 0.18 10.34 3.83
CA ILE A 122 0.19 8.99 4.43
C ILE A 122 1.25 8.18 3.71
N ILE A 123 2.15 7.55 4.45
CA ILE A 123 3.16 6.63 3.93
C ILE A 123 2.79 5.23 4.37
N ALA A 124 2.26 4.43 3.44
CA ALA A 124 2.02 3.01 3.69
C ALA A 124 3.33 2.26 3.42
N SER A 125 4.03 1.87 4.49
CA SER A 125 5.38 1.35 4.42
C SER A 125 5.45 -0.09 4.89
N ARG A 126 5.77 -0.99 3.95
CA ARG A 126 6.07 -2.39 4.19
C ARG A 126 6.91 -2.95 3.04
N PRO A 127 8.02 -3.64 3.31
CA PRO A 127 8.80 -4.29 2.27
C PRO A 127 7.95 -5.26 1.44
N CYS A 128 8.14 -5.25 0.13
CA CYS A 128 7.42 -6.16 -0.77
C CYS A 128 7.69 -7.62 -0.39
N GLU A 129 6.66 -8.41 -0.20
CA GLU A 129 6.75 -9.84 0.14
C GLU A 129 7.54 -10.67 -0.90
N LEU A 130 7.68 -10.16 -2.11
CA LEU A 130 8.43 -10.82 -3.18
C LEU A 130 9.94 -10.54 -3.16
N LEU A 131 10.43 -9.65 -2.27
CA LEU A 131 11.87 -9.35 -2.16
C LEU A 131 12.66 -10.51 -1.58
N ASP A 132 12.12 -11.22 -0.59
CA ASP A 132 12.77 -12.39 -0.02
C ASP A 132 12.44 -13.65 -0.83
N LYS A 133 13.24 -13.88 -1.88
CA LYS A 133 13.10 -15.06 -2.75
C LYS A 133 13.56 -16.37 -2.10
N LYS A 134 14.25 -16.30 -0.95
CA LYS A 134 14.81 -17.49 -0.26
C LYS A 134 13.90 -18.00 0.85
N ARG A 135 12.94 -17.21 1.29
CA ARG A 135 11.97 -17.63 2.31
C ARG A 135 11.14 -18.79 1.75
N PRO A 136 11.13 -19.95 2.42
CA PRO A 136 10.19 -21.01 2.06
C PRO A 136 8.77 -20.47 2.22
N ARG A 137 7.95 -20.63 1.20
CA ARG A 137 6.56 -20.17 1.19
C ARG A 137 5.64 -21.35 1.38
N VAL A 138 4.76 -21.25 2.35
CA VAL A 138 3.70 -22.20 2.58
C VAL A 138 2.38 -21.54 2.17
N ALA A 139 1.82 -22.03 1.06
CA ALA A 139 0.54 -21.50 0.58
C ALA A 139 -0.57 -21.69 1.62
N TYR A 140 -1.54 -20.78 1.58
CA TYR A 140 -2.77 -20.93 2.33
C TYR A 140 -3.76 -21.80 1.55
N ILE A 141 -4.70 -22.41 2.28
CA ILE A 141 -5.80 -23.21 1.75
C ILE A 141 -7.11 -22.73 2.39
N VAL A 142 -8.19 -22.88 1.67
CA VAL A 142 -9.54 -22.66 2.20
C VAL A 142 -10.10 -23.99 2.68
N ASP A 143 -10.48 -24.07 3.95
CA ASP A 143 -11.19 -25.21 4.52
C ASP A 143 -12.65 -25.17 4.05
N PRO A 144 -13.08 -26.10 3.18
CA PRO A 144 -14.43 -26.07 2.63
C PRO A 144 -15.53 -26.34 3.68
N MET A 145 -15.18 -26.99 4.81
CA MET A 145 -16.14 -27.25 5.88
C MET A 145 -16.41 -26.02 6.74
N SER A 146 -15.44 -25.13 6.86
CA SER A 146 -15.55 -23.88 7.62
C SER A 146 -15.98 -22.69 6.75
N CYS A 147 -15.80 -22.76 5.42
CA CYS A 147 -16.07 -21.66 4.50
C CYS A 147 -17.56 -21.46 4.28
N ILE A 148 -18.06 -20.27 4.65
CA ILE A 148 -19.47 -19.87 4.44
C ILE A 148 -19.70 -19.18 3.08
N GLN A 149 -18.70 -19.15 2.21
CA GLN A 149 -18.77 -18.56 0.86
C GLN A 149 -19.21 -17.09 0.82
N CYS A 150 -18.84 -16.30 1.81
CA CYS A 150 -19.18 -14.88 1.89
C CYS A 150 -18.42 -13.99 0.89
N GLU A 151 -17.42 -14.53 0.20
CA GLU A 151 -16.62 -13.88 -0.86
C GLU A 151 -15.77 -12.67 -0.45
N LEU A 152 -15.72 -12.27 0.82
CA LEU A 152 -14.90 -11.14 1.30
C LEU A 152 -13.43 -11.26 0.91
N CYS A 153 -12.87 -12.47 0.90
CA CYS A 153 -11.49 -12.70 0.47
C CYS A 153 -11.26 -12.43 -1.03
N LEU A 154 -12.31 -12.46 -1.87
CA LEU A 154 -12.21 -12.09 -3.29
C LEU A 154 -12.14 -10.56 -3.46
N GLU A 155 -12.82 -9.80 -2.60
CA GLU A 155 -12.82 -8.33 -2.65
C GLU A 155 -11.43 -7.72 -2.43
N MET A 156 -10.53 -8.46 -1.76
CA MET A 156 -9.13 -8.06 -1.60
C MET A 156 -8.38 -7.96 -2.93
N GLY A 157 -8.87 -8.60 -4.01
CA GLY A 157 -8.21 -8.60 -5.32
C GLY A 157 -6.90 -9.38 -5.36
N CYS A 158 -6.69 -10.34 -4.46
CA CYS A 158 -5.50 -11.19 -4.47
C CYS A 158 -5.48 -12.08 -5.71
N PRO A 159 -4.40 -12.06 -6.53
CA PRO A 159 -4.32 -12.89 -7.74
C PRO A 159 -4.31 -14.40 -7.46
N ALA A 160 -3.99 -14.80 -6.22
CA ALA A 160 -3.98 -16.20 -5.82
C ALA A 160 -5.38 -16.72 -5.44
N ILE A 161 -6.34 -15.85 -5.12
CA ILE A 161 -7.68 -16.24 -4.66
C ILE A 161 -8.67 -16.14 -5.81
N SER A 162 -9.42 -17.22 -6.03
CA SER A 162 -10.45 -17.26 -7.08
C SER A 162 -11.63 -18.12 -6.67
N LYS A 163 -12.76 -17.95 -7.39
CA LYS A 163 -13.93 -18.84 -7.25
C LYS A 163 -13.96 -19.82 -8.42
N VAL A 164 -13.89 -21.10 -8.12
CA VAL A 164 -13.90 -22.18 -9.12
C VAL A 164 -15.02 -23.17 -8.77
N ASN A 165 -15.94 -23.40 -9.69
CA ASN A 165 -17.11 -24.28 -9.51
C ASN A 165 -17.94 -23.96 -8.25
N GLY A 166 -18.02 -22.68 -7.86
CA GLY A 166 -18.75 -22.24 -6.69
C GLY A 166 -17.94 -22.23 -5.39
N GLU A 167 -16.73 -22.76 -5.36
CA GLU A 167 -15.86 -22.83 -4.19
C GLU A 167 -14.74 -21.79 -4.26
N ILE A 168 -14.34 -21.27 -3.11
CA ILE A 168 -13.18 -20.35 -3.00
C ILE A 168 -11.92 -21.20 -2.92
N VAL A 169 -10.97 -20.93 -3.82
CA VAL A 169 -9.69 -21.66 -3.90
C VAL A 169 -8.52 -20.69 -3.88
N ILE A 170 -7.40 -21.16 -3.33
CA ILE A 170 -6.12 -20.42 -3.32
C ILE A 170 -5.12 -21.20 -4.19
N ASN A 171 -4.57 -20.53 -5.20
CA ASN A 171 -3.56 -21.09 -6.07
C ASN A 171 -2.19 -21.05 -5.39
N ASP A 172 -1.61 -22.21 -5.11
CA ASP A 172 -0.30 -22.35 -4.43
C ASP A 172 0.83 -21.63 -5.15
N ASN A 173 0.82 -21.62 -6.49
CA ASN A 173 1.89 -21.00 -7.29
C ASN A 173 1.83 -19.46 -7.28
N LEU A 174 0.68 -18.90 -6.99
CA LEU A 174 0.46 -17.45 -6.94
C LEU A 174 0.47 -16.90 -5.51
N CYS A 175 0.33 -17.77 -4.51
CA CYS A 175 0.31 -17.37 -3.11
C CYS A 175 1.69 -16.92 -2.64
N ALA A 176 1.80 -15.68 -2.17
CA ALA A 176 3.04 -15.10 -1.65
C ALA A 176 3.26 -15.39 -0.15
N ASP A 177 2.37 -16.15 0.52
CA ASP A 177 2.41 -16.43 1.97
C ASP A 177 2.45 -15.14 2.82
N CYS A 178 1.72 -14.11 2.39
CA CYS A 178 1.70 -12.83 3.10
C CYS A 178 0.73 -12.77 4.29
N GLY A 179 -0.26 -13.66 4.35
CA GLY A 179 -1.21 -13.76 5.46
C GLY A 179 -2.38 -12.78 5.44
N LEU A 180 -2.40 -11.78 4.56
CA LEU A 180 -3.42 -10.72 4.56
C LEU A 180 -4.87 -11.25 4.47
N CYS A 181 -5.07 -12.37 3.77
CA CYS A 181 -6.39 -12.99 3.63
C CYS A 181 -6.92 -13.62 4.94
N LEU A 182 -6.05 -13.88 5.93
CA LEU A 182 -6.47 -14.42 7.22
C LEU A 182 -7.34 -13.42 7.98
N GLU A 183 -6.95 -12.15 7.98
CA GLU A 183 -7.65 -11.07 8.71
C GLU A 183 -9.06 -10.81 8.15
N LEU A 184 -9.24 -11.03 6.84
CA LEU A 184 -10.54 -10.86 6.18
C LEU A 184 -11.50 -12.03 6.44
N CYS A 185 -10.98 -13.19 6.80
CA CYS A 185 -11.82 -14.39 6.95
C CYS A 185 -12.48 -14.44 8.32
N ARG A 186 -13.70 -13.91 8.44
CA ARG A 186 -14.48 -13.85 9.70
C ARG A 186 -14.74 -15.19 10.37
N VAL A 187 -14.66 -16.29 9.62
CA VAL A 187 -14.92 -17.66 10.13
C VAL A 187 -13.63 -18.48 10.20
N ASN A 188 -12.46 -17.86 10.01
CA ASN A 188 -11.15 -18.52 10.05
C ASN A 188 -11.05 -19.76 9.15
N ALA A 189 -11.73 -19.73 7.99
CA ALA A 189 -11.68 -20.83 7.03
C ALA A 189 -10.38 -20.87 6.21
N ILE A 190 -9.59 -19.78 6.19
CA ILE A 190 -8.30 -19.74 5.52
C ILE A 190 -7.23 -20.15 6.52
N LYS A 191 -6.45 -21.18 6.17
CA LYS A 191 -5.41 -21.76 7.03
C LYS A 191 -4.14 -22.00 6.25
N LYS A 192 -2.98 -22.09 6.93
CA LYS A 192 -1.76 -22.59 6.29
C LYS A 192 -1.95 -24.04 5.87
N LYS A 193 -1.45 -24.40 4.70
CA LYS A 193 -1.60 -25.74 4.14
C LYS A 193 -0.96 -26.83 5.02
N GLU A 194 0.15 -26.49 5.71
CA GLU A 194 0.81 -27.39 6.67
C GLU A 194 -0.06 -27.70 7.88
N ASP A 195 -0.85 -26.73 8.37
CA ASP A 195 -1.73 -26.90 9.54
C ASP A 195 -3.01 -27.69 9.20
N PHE A 196 -3.34 -27.80 7.91
CA PHE A 196 -4.55 -28.48 7.43
C PHE A 196 -4.33 -29.99 7.20
N LEU A 197 -3.07 -30.41 7.03
CA LEU A 197 -2.68 -31.79 6.75
C LEU A 197 -2.35 -32.60 8.02
N LEU A 198 -2.45 -31.98 9.21
CA LEU A 198 -2.33 -32.60 10.53
C LEU A 198 -3.69 -32.92 11.13
#